data_0f223b2ffbd118cd791997f4bb6ae5ad
#
_entry.id   0f223b2ffbd118cd791997f4bb6ae5ad
#
_cell.length_a   1.000
_cell.length_b   1.000
_cell.length_c   1.000
_cell.angle_alpha   90.00
_cell.angle_beta   90.00
_cell.angle_gamma   90.00
#
_symmetry.space_group_name_H-M   'P 1'
#
loop_
_entity.id
_entity.type
_entity.pdbx_description
1 polymer ?
#
loop_
_entity_poly.entity_id
_entity_poly.type
_entity_poly.pdbx_seq_one_letter_code
_entity_poly.pdbx_strand_id
1 'polypeptide(L)'
;MLASQNEKRKEMLSNDGIPLKKKLSRALFQSRLRAFGLVTPLLLLISVGFVFPIIVFLTRGVYNDTFEKYMVNLTPILAEWDGKSEPTEEMYEALVLDLVWLKKTKNIGKVASRMNREMSGSRSLFTSSARKAKKLEAPFKESLIGVKKKWGNLETWKAMKVTSHSLTPVFLASALDMKYTAEGSFIQKSEDRRIHVKLFIRTLEISLVVVIAGLILGYPVAFLLANLPI
;
A
#
# COMPACT_ATOMS: atom_id res chain seq x y z
N MET A 1 -4.86 -60.62 -24.63
CA MET A 1 -4.64 -60.40 -23.17
C MET A 1 -4.96 -58.98 -22.74
N LEU A 2 -5.62 -58.15 -23.53
CA LEU A 2 -5.99 -56.75 -23.21
C LEU A 2 -7.50 -56.54 -22.94
N ALA A 3 -8.32 -57.59 -23.11
CA ALA A 3 -9.78 -57.51 -22.86
C ALA A 3 -10.18 -57.75 -21.39
N SER A 4 -9.28 -58.25 -20.56
CA SER A 4 -9.58 -58.64 -19.15
C SER A 4 -9.43 -57.49 -18.11
N GLN A 5 -8.87 -56.35 -18.50
CA GLN A 5 -8.69 -55.22 -17.54
C GLN A 5 -9.84 -54.23 -17.56
N ASN A 6 -10.75 -54.29 -18.50
CA ASN A 6 -11.87 -53.33 -18.64
C ASN A 6 -13.13 -53.73 -17.84
N GLU A 7 -13.21 -54.95 -17.34
CA GLU A 7 -14.34 -55.43 -16.53
C GLU A 7 -14.27 -55.14 -15.02
N LYS A 8 -13.18 -54.62 -14.50
CA LYS A 8 -13.00 -54.39 -13.06
C LYS A 8 -13.38 -53.00 -12.56
N ARG A 9 -13.97 -52.18 -13.36
CA ARG A 9 -14.68 -51.00 -12.87
C ARG A 9 -16.19 -51.18 -12.92
N LYS A 10 -16.71 -52.25 -12.40
CA LYS A 10 -18.13 -52.27 -12.00
C LYS A 10 -18.25 -51.14 -10.94
N GLU A 11 -18.81 -50.01 -11.37
CA GLU A 11 -19.20 -48.96 -10.44
C GLU A 11 -20.11 -49.62 -9.42
N MET A 12 -19.67 -49.65 -8.19
CA MET A 12 -20.49 -50.17 -7.07
C MET A 12 -21.75 -49.28 -7.03
N LEU A 13 -22.87 -49.86 -7.48
CA LEU A 13 -24.18 -49.25 -7.46
C LEU A 13 -24.75 -49.35 -6.03
N SER A 14 -25.30 -48.29 -5.52
CA SER A 14 -26.10 -48.30 -4.30
C SER A 14 -27.42 -49.07 -4.58
N ASN A 15 -28.12 -49.58 -3.56
CA ASN A 15 -29.45 -50.23 -3.69
C ASN A 15 -30.46 -49.44 -4.53
N ASP A 16 -30.26 -48.16 -4.72
CA ASP A 16 -31.10 -47.21 -5.49
C ASP A 16 -30.60 -47.01 -6.95
N GLY A 17 -29.66 -47.83 -7.45
CA GLY A 17 -29.15 -47.75 -8.83
C GLY A 17 -28.22 -46.57 -9.13
N ILE A 18 -27.84 -45.74 -8.10
CA ILE A 18 -26.96 -44.58 -8.27
C ILE A 18 -25.51 -45.01 -7.94
N PRO A 19 -24.52 -44.59 -8.79
CA PRO A 19 -23.11 -44.88 -8.51
C PRO A 19 -22.71 -44.43 -7.08
N LEU A 20 -22.20 -45.35 -6.28
CA LEU A 20 -21.80 -45.11 -4.88
C LEU A 20 -20.85 -43.90 -4.73
N LYS A 21 -19.97 -43.73 -5.71
CA LYS A 21 -19.06 -42.58 -5.77
C LYS A 21 -19.81 -41.24 -5.82
N LYS A 22 -20.93 -41.18 -6.57
CA LYS A 22 -21.75 -39.97 -6.70
C LYS A 22 -22.54 -39.68 -5.40
N LYS A 23 -23.05 -40.71 -4.75
CA LYS A 23 -23.78 -40.61 -3.49
C LYS A 23 -22.84 -40.20 -2.36
N LEU A 24 -21.63 -40.78 -2.32
CA LEU A 24 -20.60 -40.44 -1.38
C LEU A 24 -20.07 -39.01 -1.53
N SER A 25 -19.80 -38.58 -2.78
CA SER A 25 -19.36 -37.22 -3.06
C SER A 25 -20.42 -36.18 -2.66
N ARG A 26 -21.69 -36.49 -2.87
CA ARG A 26 -22.81 -35.61 -2.47
C ARG A 26 -22.95 -35.52 -0.94
N ALA A 27 -22.83 -36.65 -0.25
CA ALA A 27 -22.86 -36.69 1.22
C ALA A 27 -21.66 -35.92 1.82
N LEU A 28 -20.46 -36.15 1.29
CA LEU A 28 -19.27 -35.41 1.69
C LEU A 28 -19.38 -33.92 1.41
N PHE A 29 -19.95 -33.53 0.25
CA PHE A 29 -20.18 -32.12 -0.06
C PHE A 29 -21.17 -31.48 0.92
N GLN A 30 -22.27 -32.14 1.24
CA GLN A 30 -23.24 -31.64 2.22
C GLN A 30 -22.63 -31.53 3.62
N SER A 31 -21.84 -32.53 4.03
CA SER A 31 -21.14 -32.50 5.33
C SER A 31 -20.13 -31.32 5.37
N ARG A 32 -19.36 -31.14 4.32
CA ARG A 32 -18.43 -29.98 4.21
C ARG A 32 -19.18 -28.65 4.20
N LEU A 33 -20.30 -28.55 3.49
CA LEU A 33 -21.11 -27.33 3.45
C LEU A 33 -21.66 -26.97 4.84
N ARG A 34 -22.13 -27.96 5.62
CA ARG A 34 -22.55 -27.74 7.00
C ARG A 34 -21.40 -27.31 7.91
N ALA A 35 -20.22 -27.93 7.74
CA ALA A 35 -19.01 -27.54 8.49
C ALA A 35 -18.59 -26.11 8.13
N PHE A 36 -18.61 -25.74 6.84
CA PHE A 36 -18.38 -24.36 6.40
C PHE A 36 -19.41 -23.40 7.01
N GLY A 37 -20.70 -23.77 7.03
CA GLY A 37 -21.75 -22.97 7.63
C GLY A 37 -21.51 -22.64 9.11
N LEU A 38 -20.97 -23.60 9.88
CA LEU A 38 -20.61 -23.39 11.29
C LEU A 38 -19.40 -22.47 11.47
N VAL A 39 -18.44 -22.53 10.54
CA VAL A 39 -17.21 -21.68 10.59
C VAL A 39 -17.42 -20.31 9.94
N THR A 40 -18.42 -20.19 9.06
CA THR A 40 -18.72 -18.95 8.31
C THR A 40 -18.85 -17.70 9.17
N PRO A 41 -19.54 -17.67 10.32
CA PRO A 41 -19.66 -16.48 11.15
C PRO A 41 -18.28 -15.98 11.63
N LEU A 42 -17.42 -16.92 12.05
CA LEU A 42 -16.06 -16.58 12.48
C LEU A 42 -15.19 -16.11 11.30
N LEU A 43 -15.29 -16.78 10.14
CA LEU A 43 -14.58 -16.35 8.93
C LEU A 43 -15.03 -14.96 8.45
N LEU A 44 -16.34 -14.67 8.51
CA LEU A 44 -16.86 -13.33 8.19
C LEU A 44 -16.32 -12.28 9.16
N LEU A 45 -16.30 -12.56 10.44
CA LEU A 45 -15.75 -11.65 11.44
C LEU A 45 -14.27 -11.33 11.14
N ILE A 46 -13.47 -12.36 10.87
CA ILE A 46 -12.05 -12.19 10.53
C ILE A 46 -11.90 -11.46 9.20
N SER A 47 -12.68 -11.82 8.18
CA SER A 47 -12.60 -11.20 6.85
C SER A 47 -12.95 -9.72 6.89
N VAL A 48 -14.02 -9.35 7.56
CA VAL A 48 -14.48 -7.95 7.66
C VAL A 48 -13.62 -7.17 8.65
N GLY A 49 -13.27 -7.77 9.79
CA GLY A 49 -12.52 -7.08 10.86
C GLY A 49 -11.02 -6.92 10.58
N PHE A 50 -10.42 -7.83 9.80
CA PHE A 50 -8.98 -7.84 9.57
C PHE A 50 -8.61 -7.83 8.08
N VAL A 51 -9.11 -8.78 7.28
CA VAL A 51 -8.67 -8.92 5.89
C VAL A 51 -9.07 -7.71 5.04
N PHE A 52 -10.32 -7.28 5.15
CA PHE A 52 -10.81 -6.11 4.41
C PHE A 52 -10.04 -4.82 4.74
N PRO A 53 -9.83 -4.41 6.01
CA PRO A 53 -8.99 -3.26 6.34
C PRO A 53 -7.56 -3.39 5.83
N ILE A 54 -6.95 -4.57 5.90
CA ILE A 54 -5.59 -4.80 5.37
C ILE A 54 -5.55 -4.55 3.86
N ILE A 55 -6.51 -5.09 3.10
CA ILE A 55 -6.60 -4.85 1.64
C ILE A 55 -6.76 -3.35 1.36
N VAL A 56 -7.63 -2.65 2.10
CA VAL A 56 -7.81 -1.20 1.94
C VAL A 56 -6.52 -0.43 2.25
N PHE A 57 -5.75 -0.82 3.26
CA PHE A 57 -4.45 -0.20 3.55
C PHE A 57 -3.43 -0.46 2.45
N LEU A 58 -3.36 -1.69 1.94
CA LEU A 58 -2.45 -2.04 0.85
C LEU A 58 -2.79 -1.27 -0.43
N THR A 59 -4.06 -1.17 -0.80
CA THR A 59 -4.47 -0.39 -1.98
C THR A 59 -4.12 1.09 -1.83
N ARG A 60 -4.36 1.69 -0.65
CA ARG A 60 -3.94 3.08 -0.36
C ARG A 60 -2.42 3.26 -0.33
N GLY A 61 -1.67 2.19 -0.09
CA GLY A 61 -0.21 2.17 -0.15
C GLY A 61 0.35 2.23 -1.58
N VAL A 62 -0.46 1.89 -2.59
CA VAL A 62 -0.06 1.88 -4.00
C VAL A 62 -0.77 2.95 -4.81
N TYR A 63 -2.01 3.27 -4.46
CA TYR A 63 -2.84 4.23 -5.18
C TYR A 63 -3.08 5.50 -4.37
N ASN A 64 -2.71 6.65 -4.92
CA ASN A 64 -2.95 7.97 -4.32
C ASN A 64 -3.09 9.04 -5.41
N ASP A 65 -4.30 9.37 -5.76
CA ASP A 65 -4.67 10.35 -6.78
C ASP A 65 -4.68 11.82 -6.30
N THR A 66 -4.29 12.07 -5.05
CA THR A 66 -4.43 13.39 -4.42
C THR A 66 -3.70 14.48 -5.21
N PHE A 67 -2.51 14.20 -5.73
CA PHE A 67 -1.75 15.21 -6.47
C PHE A 67 -2.38 15.45 -7.85
N GLU A 68 -2.62 14.40 -8.61
CA GLU A 68 -3.26 14.44 -9.92
C GLU A 68 -4.62 15.15 -9.89
N LYS A 69 -5.45 14.82 -8.92
CA LYS A 69 -6.79 15.39 -8.74
C LYS A 69 -6.80 16.89 -8.44
N TYR A 70 -5.78 17.37 -7.72
CA TYR A 70 -5.76 18.73 -7.20
C TYR A 70 -4.72 19.64 -7.87
N MET A 71 -3.80 19.10 -8.67
CA MET A 71 -2.78 19.85 -9.42
C MET A 71 -2.98 19.61 -10.93
N VAL A 72 -4.15 20.00 -11.40
CA VAL A 72 -4.66 19.64 -12.75
C VAL A 72 -3.83 20.27 -13.86
N ASN A 73 -3.33 21.50 -13.67
CA ASN A 73 -2.53 22.18 -14.68
C ASN A 73 -1.08 21.70 -14.70
N LEU A 74 -0.50 21.44 -13.54
CA LEU A 74 0.91 21.07 -13.43
C LEU A 74 1.15 19.58 -13.73
N THR A 75 0.22 18.69 -13.37
CA THR A 75 0.42 17.24 -13.49
C THR A 75 0.76 16.76 -14.91
N PRO A 76 0.07 17.19 -15.99
CA PRO A 76 0.41 16.76 -17.35
C PRO A 76 1.80 17.21 -17.76
N ILE A 77 2.20 18.43 -17.41
CA ILE A 77 3.52 18.97 -17.75
C ILE A 77 4.63 18.18 -17.01
N LEU A 78 4.39 17.83 -15.74
CA LEU A 78 5.32 16.99 -14.99
C LEU A 78 5.45 15.58 -15.57
N ALA A 79 4.40 15.02 -16.16
CA ALA A 79 4.45 13.69 -16.78
C ALA A 79 5.41 13.67 -17.98
N GLU A 80 5.39 14.72 -18.80
CA GLU A 80 6.23 14.86 -19.99
C GLU A 80 7.68 15.31 -19.66
N TRP A 81 7.88 15.98 -18.53
CA TRP A 81 9.18 16.48 -18.13
C TRP A 81 10.16 15.32 -17.83
N ASP A 82 11.41 15.43 -18.27
CA ASP A 82 12.45 14.39 -18.11
C ASP A 82 12.95 14.19 -16.66
N GLY A 83 12.68 15.16 -15.76
CA GLY A 83 13.16 15.13 -14.37
C GLY A 83 14.62 15.56 -14.20
N LYS A 84 15.31 15.97 -15.27
CA LYS A 84 16.73 16.35 -15.25
C LYS A 84 16.97 17.80 -15.65
N SER A 85 16.25 18.29 -16.64
CA SER A 85 16.31 19.67 -17.10
C SER A 85 15.80 20.64 -16.04
N GLU A 86 16.19 21.91 -16.13
CA GLU A 86 15.61 22.94 -15.29
C GLU A 86 14.11 23.09 -15.55
N PRO A 87 13.30 23.35 -14.51
CA PRO A 87 11.89 23.64 -14.69
C PRO A 87 11.65 24.86 -15.58
N THR A 88 10.75 24.71 -16.54
CA THR A 88 10.38 25.76 -17.49
C THR A 88 9.46 26.79 -16.85
N GLU A 89 9.38 27.97 -17.46
CA GLU A 89 8.44 29.01 -17.00
C GLU A 89 6.98 28.54 -17.02
N GLU A 90 6.62 27.72 -18.01
CA GLU A 90 5.30 27.07 -18.10
C GLU A 90 4.97 26.22 -16.88
N MET A 91 5.95 25.48 -16.35
CA MET A 91 5.78 24.68 -15.13
C MET A 91 5.52 25.58 -13.92
N TYR A 92 6.19 26.74 -13.83
CA TYR A 92 5.96 27.71 -12.75
C TYR A 92 4.59 28.37 -12.88
N GLU A 93 4.16 28.73 -14.07
CA GLU A 93 2.83 29.26 -14.34
C GLU A 93 1.74 28.29 -13.95
N ALA A 94 1.82 27.04 -14.43
CA ALA A 94 0.88 25.97 -14.06
C ALA A 94 0.81 25.74 -12.55
N LEU A 95 1.95 25.78 -11.87
CA LEU A 95 2.00 25.68 -10.40
C LEU A 95 1.27 26.85 -9.73
N VAL A 96 1.45 28.08 -10.22
CA VAL A 96 0.77 29.26 -9.64
C VAL A 96 -0.73 29.17 -9.83
N LEU A 97 -1.20 28.76 -11.02
CA LEU A 97 -2.63 28.54 -11.30
C LEU A 97 -3.23 27.52 -10.32
N ASP A 98 -2.57 26.39 -10.16
CA ASP A 98 -3.01 25.34 -9.22
C ASP A 98 -3.01 25.82 -7.76
N LEU A 99 -1.99 26.58 -7.34
CA LEU A 99 -1.93 27.14 -5.98
C LEU A 99 -3.05 28.15 -5.71
N VAL A 100 -3.42 28.98 -6.69
CA VAL A 100 -4.54 29.92 -6.58
C VAL A 100 -5.85 29.15 -6.43
N TRP A 101 -6.06 28.14 -7.26
CA TRP A 101 -7.25 27.28 -7.22
C TRP A 101 -7.37 26.52 -5.91
N LEU A 102 -6.25 25.88 -5.46
CA LEU A 102 -6.18 25.15 -4.21
C LEU A 102 -6.48 26.01 -2.98
N LYS A 103 -6.04 27.27 -3.00
CA LYS A 103 -6.39 28.22 -1.94
C LYS A 103 -7.87 28.57 -1.95
N LYS A 104 -8.46 28.81 -3.13
CA LYS A 104 -9.88 29.11 -3.31
C LYS A 104 -10.76 27.97 -2.82
N THR A 105 -10.40 26.72 -3.13
CA THR A 105 -11.14 25.51 -2.78
C THR A 105 -10.80 24.96 -1.40
N LYS A 106 -9.90 25.59 -0.63
CA LYS A 106 -9.40 25.15 0.69
C LYS A 106 -8.76 23.75 0.69
N ASN A 107 -8.31 23.24 -0.45
CA ASN A 107 -7.72 21.92 -0.59
C ASN A 107 -6.20 21.90 -0.51
N ILE A 108 -5.53 23.05 -0.33
CA ILE A 108 -4.07 23.16 -0.26
C ILE A 108 -3.44 22.22 0.79
N GLY A 109 -4.12 21.99 1.90
CA GLY A 109 -3.65 21.10 2.96
C GLY A 109 -3.49 19.64 2.53
N LYS A 110 -4.32 19.15 1.59
CA LYS A 110 -4.26 17.79 1.07
C LYS A 110 -2.99 17.59 0.23
N VAL A 111 -2.75 18.48 -0.74
CA VAL A 111 -1.55 18.45 -1.59
C VAL A 111 -0.29 18.66 -0.76
N ALA A 112 -0.29 19.68 0.11
CA ALA A 112 0.82 19.98 0.98
C ALA A 112 1.19 18.81 1.92
N SER A 113 0.20 18.07 2.43
CA SER A 113 0.43 16.90 3.27
C SER A 113 0.95 15.71 2.46
N ARG A 114 0.46 15.53 1.23
CA ARG A 114 0.96 14.49 0.30
C ARG A 114 2.44 14.74 -0.03
N MET A 115 2.76 15.97 -0.45
CA MET A 115 4.14 16.38 -0.74
C MET A 115 5.08 16.27 0.46
N ASN A 116 4.58 16.57 1.67
CA ASN A 116 5.41 16.54 2.87
C ASN A 116 5.87 15.12 3.27
N ARG A 117 5.22 14.08 2.75
CA ARG A 117 5.66 12.68 2.90
C ARG A 117 6.88 12.38 2.04
N GLU A 118 6.98 13.00 0.86
CA GLU A 118 8.14 12.84 -0.02
C GLU A 118 9.28 13.75 0.39
N MET A 119 8.97 15.00 0.67
CA MET A 119 9.96 16.02 1.02
C MET A 119 9.52 16.78 2.26
N SER A 120 10.24 16.57 3.35
CA SER A 120 9.99 17.27 4.62
C SER A 120 10.05 18.79 4.46
N GLY A 121 9.11 19.48 5.10
CA GLY A 121 8.98 20.93 5.01
C GLY A 121 8.18 21.44 3.80
N SER A 122 7.69 20.55 2.90
CA SER A 122 6.85 20.94 1.77
C SER A 122 5.51 21.50 2.20
N ARG A 123 5.00 21.12 3.38
CA ARG A 123 3.75 21.65 3.89
C ARG A 123 3.79 23.17 4.03
N SER A 124 4.85 23.71 4.64
CA SER A 124 5.04 25.16 4.78
C SER A 124 5.31 25.83 3.43
N LEU A 125 6.05 25.16 2.53
CA LEU A 125 6.34 25.63 1.19
C LEU A 125 5.05 25.90 0.39
N PHE A 126 4.19 24.89 0.26
CA PHE A 126 2.93 24.99 -0.46
C PHE A 126 1.96 25.97 0.19
N THR A 127 1.77 25.91 1.51
CA THR A 127 0.80 26.79 2.19
C THR A 127 1.22 28.26 2.16
N SER A 128 2.51 28.58 2.31
CA SER A 128 2.99 29.95 2.23
C SER A 128 2.92 30.51 0.80
N SER A 129 3.25 29.68 -0.21
CA SER A 129 3.18 30.09 -1.62
C SER A 129 1.72 30.30 -2.06
N ALA A 130 0.81 29.43 -1.67
CA ALA A 130 -0.60 29.60 -1.98
C ALA A 130 -1.23 30.88 -1.38
N ARG A 131 -0.73 31.34 -0.23
CA ARG A 131 -1.18 32.64 0.35
C ARG A 131 -0.79 33.83 -0.53
N LYS A 132 0.36 33.77 -1.21
CA LYS A 132 0.88 34.85 -2.04
C LYS A 132 0.55 34.66 -3.51
N ALA A 133 0.13 33.48 -3.96
CA ALA A 133 -0.04 33.07 -5.35
C ALA A 133 -0.86 34.08 -6.19
N LYS A 134 -1.95 34.64 -5.63
CA LYS A 134 -2.78 35.66 -6.32
C LYS A 134 -2.05 36.96 -6.68
N LYS A 135 -0.91 37.25 -6.06
CA LYS A 135 -0.14 38.49 -6.24
C LYS A 135 1.12 38.27 -7.06
N LEU A 136 1.34 37.06 -7.56
CA LEU A 136 2.48 36.74 -8.38
C LEU A 136 2.20 37.11 -9.82
N GLU A 137 3.18 37.73 -10.44
CA GLU A 137 3.15 38.16 -11.85
C GLU A 137 4.34 37.53 -12.59
N ALA A 138 4.23 37.44 -13.91
CA ALA A 138 5.31 36.96 -14.75
C ALA A 138 6.55 37.86 -14.62
N PRO A 139 7.78 37.32 -14.64
CA PRO A 139 8.09 35.90 -14.73
C PRO A 139 7.85 35.16 -13.42
N PHE A 140 7.05 34.07 -13.50
CA PHE A 140 6.61 33.28 -12.31
C PHE A 140 7.76 32.54 -11.62
N LYS A 141 8.81 32.15 -12.36
CA LYS A 141 10.03 31.53 -11.81
C LYS A 141 10.64 32.42 -10.73
N GLU A 142 10.93 33.67 -11.09
CA GLU A 142 11.54 34.62 -10.16
C GLU A 142 10.62 34.99 -8.99
N SER A 143 9.35 35.23 -9.30
CA SER A 143 8.31 35.57 -8.33
C SER A 143 8.14 34.47 -7.28
N LEU A 144 8.07 33.18 -7.68
CA LEU A 144 7.95 32.05 -6.77
C LEU A 144 9.23 31.81 -5.95
N ILE A 145 10.41 31.94 -6.58
CA ILE A 145 11.70 31.83 -5.87
C ILE A 145 11.82 32.95 -4.84
N GLY A 146 11.33 34.15 -5.14
CA GLY A 146 11.23 35.27 -4.21
C GLY A 146 10.34 34.98 -2.98
N VAL A 147 9.27 34.18 -3.15
CA VAL A 147 8.45 33.73 -2.03
C VAL A 147 9.18 32.71 -1.16
N LYS A 148 9.81 31.73 -1.81
CA LYS A 148 10.58 30.66 -1.15
C LYS A 148 11.68 30.13 -2.07
N LYS A 149 12.94 30.26 -1.66
CA LYS A 149 14.12 29.81 -2.42
C LYS A 149 14.07 28.31 -2.80
N LYS A 150 13.32 27.49 -2.07
CA LYS A 150 13.14 26.06 -2.38
C LYS A 150 12.50 25.80 -3.75
N TRP A 151 11.77 26.75 -4.32
CA TRP A 151 11.19 26.61 -5.68
C TRP A 151 12.24 26.59 -6.79
N GLY A 152 13.42 27.17 -6.57
CA GLY A 152 14.56 27.08 -7.48
C GLY A 152 15.35 25.77 -7.37
N ASN A 153 15.02 24.89 -6.39
CA ASN A 153 15.74 23.64 -6.21
C ASN A 153 15.10 22.53 -7.07
N LEU A 154 15.89 21.94 -7.97
CA LEU A 154 15.49 20.83 -8.84
C LEU A 154 14.89 19.64 -8.06
N GLU A 155 15.41 19.35 -6.86
CA GLU A 155 14.89 18.27 -6.01
C GLU A 155 13.42 18.48 -5.61
N THR A 156 12.96 19.73 -5.51
CA THR A 156 11.54 20.03 -5.23
C THR A 156 10.65 19.60 -6.39
N TRP A 157 11.09 19.84 -7.62
CA TRP A 157 10.37 19.47 -8.84
C TRP A 157 10.42 17.96 -9.09
N LYS A 158 11.55 17.32 -8.85
CA LYS A 158 11.68 15.85 -8.87
C LYS A 158 10.72 15.20 -7.88
N ALA A 159 10.62 15.73 -6.67
CA ALA A 159 9.67 15.22 -5.68
C ALA A 159 8.21 15.41 -6.12
N MET A 160 7.89 16.53 -6.79
CA MET A 160 6.56 16.73 -7.39
C MET A 160 6.28 15.73 -8.50
N LYS A 161 7.25 15.46 -9.39
CA LYS A 161 7.13 14.44 -10.44
C LYS A 161 6.83 13.06 -9.87
N VAL A 162 7.59 12.62 -8.86
CA VAL A 162 7.32 11.34 -8.18
C VAL A 162 5.92 11.31 -7.56
N THR A 163 5.46 12.45 -7.04
CA THR A 163 4.17 12.57 -6.38
C THR A 163 2.99 12.70 -7.35
N SER A 164 3.23 13.13 -8.59
CA SER A 164 2.19 13.38 -9.58
C SER A 164 1.52 12.09 -10.09
N HIS A 165 2.22 10.95 -10.02
CA HIS A 165 1.65 9.67 -10.41
C HIS A 165 0.69 9.15 -9.34
N SER A 166 -0.53 8.80 -9.73
CA SER A 166 -1.53 8.20 -8.84
C SER A 166 -1.17 6.78 -8.42
N LEU A 167 -0.59 5.98 -9.33
CA LEU A 167 0.01 4.68 -9.00
C LEU A 167 1.48 4.89 -8.64
N THR A 168 1.82 4.65 -7.39
CA THR A 168 3.18 4.90 -6.90
C THR A 168 3.65 3.80 -5.95
N PRO A 169 4.84 3.24 -6.17
CA PRO A 169 5.46 2.29 -5.24
C PRO A 169 6.13 2.98 -4.03
N VAL A 170 6.04 4.30 -3.93
CA VAL A 170 6.76 5.12 -2.94
C VAL A 170 6.54 4.65 -1.51
N PHE A 171 5.28 4.33 -1.14
CA PHE A 171 4.98 3.90 0.22
C PHE A 171 5.52 2.49 0.52
N LEU A 172 5.45 1.57 -0.46
CA LEU A 172 6.05 0.24 -0.34
C LEU A 172 7.57 0.33 -0.27
N ALA A 173 8.18 1.13 -1.15
CA ALA A 173 9.61 1.41 -1.10
C ALA A 173 10.02 1.98 0.27
N SER A 174 9.24 2.92 0.80
CA SER A 174 9.50 3.53 2.11
C SER A 174 9.43 2.51 3.26
N ALA A 175 8.53 1.54 3.19
CA ALA A 175 8.42 0.46 4.19
C ALA A 175 9.67 -0.46 4.17
N LEU A 176 10.31 -0.60 3.02
CA LEU A 176 11.57 -1.34 2.84
C LEU A 176 12.82 -0.46 3.02
N ASP A 177 12.68 0.72 3.63
CA ASP A 177 13.73 1.72 3.81
C ASP A 177 14.40 2.15 2.48
N MET A 178 13.63 2.11 1.37
CA MET A 178 14.04 2.58 0.06
C MET A 178 13.34 3.89 -0.29
N LYS A 179 13.92 4.64 -1.25
CA LYS A 179 13.33 5.83 -1.85
C LYS A 179 13.14 5.58 -3.34
N TYR A 180 11.97 5.91 -3.86
CA TYR A 180 11.70 5.91 -5.29
C TYR A 180 12.10 7.26 -5.90
N THR A 181 12.87 7.25 -6.98
CA THR A 181 13.40 8.47 -7.60
C THR A 181 12.56 8.92 -8.79
N ALA A 182 12.75 10.16 -9.23
CA ALA A 182 12.06 10.71 -10.40
C ALA A 182 12.43 10.00 -11.71
N GLU A 183 13.59 9.33 -11.72
CA GLU A 183 14.11 8.51 -12.82
C GLU A 183 13.52 7.08 -12.83
N GLY A 184 12.60 6.74 -11.91
CA GLY A 184 11.98 5.43 -11.83
C GLY A 184 12.81 4.35 -11.14
N SER A 185 13.89 4.71 -10.44
CA SER A 185 14.78 3.77 -9.75
C SER A 185 14.55 3.73 -8.24
N PHE A 186 14.88 2.60 -7.62
CA PHE A 186 14.85 2.46 -6.16
C PHE A 186 16.26 2.62 -5.62
N ILE A 187 16.43 3.57 -4.71
CA ILE A 187 17.68 3.78 -3.98
C ILE A 187 17.45 3.55 -2.48
N GLN A 188 18.45 3.02 -1.82
CA GLN A 188 18.40 2.79 -0.38
C GLN A 188 18.50 4.12 0.37
N LYS A 189 17.71 4.30 1.42
CA LYS A 189 17.82 5.48 2.28
C LYS A 189 19.15 5.47 3.03
N SER A 190 19.63 6.64 3.45
CA SER A 190 20.80 6.79 4.32
C SER A 190 20.59 6.00 5.63
N GLU A 191 21.68 5.56 6.25
CA GLU A 191 21.63 4.68 7.44
C GLU A 191 20.83 5.25 8.61
N ASP A 192 20.93 6.55 8.83
CA ASP A 192 20.17 7.29 9.83
C ASP A 192 18.64 7.25 9.62
N ARG A 193 18.18 6.90 8.41
CA ARG A 193 16.77 6.83 8.03
C ARG A 193 16.26 5.41 7.80
N ARG A 194 17.11 4.39 7.97
CA ARG A 194 16.74 2.97 7.83
C ARG A 194 16.24 2.41 9.15
N ILE A 195 15.01 2.74 9.49
CA ILE A 195 14.44 2.35 10.79
C ILE A 195 13.38 1.25 10.67
N HIS A 196 12.67 1.16 9.52
CA HIS A 196 11.50 0.28 9.39
C HIS A 196 11.90 -1.20 9.35
N VAL A 197 12.86 -1.55 8.49
CA VAL A 197 13.35 -2.94 8.38
C VAL A 197 14.01 -3.37 9.69
N LYS A 198 14.81 -2.50 10.30
CA LYS A 198 15.45 -2.80 11.59
C LYS A 198 14.44 -3.07 12.70
N LEU A 199 13.41 -2.22 12.80
CA LEU A 199 12.34 -2.41 13.80
C LEU A 199 11.52 -3.67 13.53
N PHE A 200 11.24 -3.97 12.25
CA PHE A 200 10.52 -5.17 11.87
C PHE A 200 11.28 -6.44 12.27
N ILE A 201 12.56 -6.54 11.93
CA ILE A 201 13.41 -7.68 12.33
C ILE A 201 13.46 -7.81 13.85
N ARG A 202 13.70 -6.72 14.57
CA ARG A 202 13.71 -6.72 16.03
C ARG A 202 12.39 -7.23 16.63
N THR A 203 11.26 -6.83 16.04
CA THR A 203 9.95 -7.29 16.50
C THR A 203 9.78 -8.80 16.29
N LEU A 204 10.25 -9.32 15.14
CA LEU A 204 10.24 -10.76 14.86
C LEU A 204 11.14 -11.52 15.84
N GLU A 205 12.34 -11.03 16.11
CA GLU A 205 13.27 -11.63 17.09
C GLU A 205 12.63 -11.72 18.47
N ILE A 206 12.07 -10.63 18.97
CA ILE A 206 11.39 -10.59 20.28
C ILE A 206 10.19 -11.55 20.28
N SER A 207 9.37 -11.54 19.23
CA SER A 207 8.21 -12.45 19.12
C SER A 207 8.64 -13.91 19.13
N LEU A 208 9.72 -14.25 18.43
CA LEU A 208 10.26 -15.61 18.39
C LEU A 208 10.74 -16.07 19.78
N VAL A 209 11.47 -15.19 20.49
CA VAL A 209 11.93 -15.48 21.87
C VAL A 209 10.74 -15.72 22.79
N VAL A 210 9.70 -14.90 22.72
CA VAL A 210 8.49 -15.06 23.54
C VAL A 210 7.77 -16.37 23.23
N VAL A 211 7.63 -16.74 21.94
CA VAL A 211 7.01 -18.01 21.53
C VAL A 211 7.81 -19.20 22.04
N ILE A 212 9.13 -19.18 21.89
CA ILE A 212 10.00 -20.28 22.37
C ILE A 212 9.91 -20.38 23.89
N ALA A 213 10.00 -19.28 24.62
CA ALA A 213 9.85 -19.26 26.07
C ALA A 213 8.46 -19.78 26.51
N GLY A 214 7.41 -19.36 25.81
CA GLY A 214 6.04 -19.84 26.05
C GLY A 214 5.89 -21.35 25.83
N LEU A 215 6.53 -21.89 24.78
CA LEU A 215 6.55 -23.35 24.54
C LEU A 215 7.33 -24.11 25.60
N ILE A 216 8.51 -23.61 25.98
CA ILE A 216 9.35 -24.26 27.00
C ILE A 216 8.62 -24.33 28.38
N LEU A 217 7.93 -23.27 28.76
CA LEU A 217 7.21 -23.19 30.00
C LEU A 217 5.83 -23.86 29.92
N GLY A 218 5.12 -23.68 28.84
CA GLY A 218 3.74 -24.20 28.69
C GLY A 218 3.67 -25.69 28.39
N TYR A 219 4.62 -26.22 27.59
CA TYR A 219 4.60 -27.64 27.24
C TYR A 219 4.68 -28.61 28.44
N PRO A 220 5.61 -28.43 29.42
CA PRO A 220 5.65 -29.30 30.57
C PRO A 220 4.36 -29.25 31.41
N VAL A 221 3.78 -28.07 31.57
CA VAL A 221 2.52 -27.89 32.31
C VAL A 221 1.36 -28.58 31.60
N ALA A 222 1.24 -28.39 30.28
CA ALA A 222 0.21 -29.05 29.47
C ALA A 222 0.38 -30.55 29.47
N PHE A 223 1.62 -31.07 29.39
CA PHE A 223 1.92 -32.48 29.45
C PHE A 223 1.53 -33.11 30.83
N LEU A 224 1.86 -32.43 31.91
CA LEU A 224 1.48 -32.87 33.26
C LEU A 224 -0.04 -32.92 33.40
N LEU A 225 -0.76 -31.85 32.98
CA LEU A 225 -2.22 -31.81 33.05
C LEU A 225 -2.89 -32.89 32.21
N ALA A 226 -2.35 -33.23 31.06
CA ALA A 226 -2.89 -34.26 30.17
C ALA A 226 -2.69 -35.70 30.71
N ASN A 227 -1.69 -35.91 31.56
CA ASN A 227 -1.34 -37.22 32.08
C ASN A 227 -1.68 -37.40 33.57
N LEU A 228 -2.28 -36.41 34.24
CA LEU A 228 -2.79 -36.57 35.60
C LEU A 228 -4.04 -37.45 35.57
N PRO A 229 -4.08 -38.55 36.37
CA PRO A 229 -5.30 -39.32 36.53
C PRO A 229 -6.37 -38.48 37.23
N ILE A 230 -7.54 -38.37 36.60
CA ILE A 230 -8.74 -37.73 37.15
C ILE A 230 -9.36 -38.68 38.16
#